data_d0cdb5443ada6a185214d1d1b19e5928
#
_entry.id   d0cdb5443ada6a185214d1d1b19e5928
#
_cell.length_a   1.000
_cell.length_b   1.000
_cell.length_c   1.000
_cell.angle_alpha   90.00
_cell.angle_beta   90.00
_cell.angle_gamma   90.00
#
_symmetry.space_group_name_H-M   'P 1'
#
loop_
_entity.id
_entity.type
_entity.pdbx_description
1 polymer ?
#
loop_
_entity_poly.entity_id
_entity_poly.type
_entity_poly.pdbx_seq_one_letter_code
_entity_poly.pdbx_strand_id
1 'polypeptide(L)'
;GAIEITLLGQTVNHYRYTHGVALNAEGVEVPQIGPGLTAFKKPIDEHQQVTTFANLLKKIHDEVPDLLRLRFVTSYPIDFGDDILSVMRDCPRICNYLHVPAQSGSNVMLKKMNRGYTVEEYLAFIDRARAIIPDVEIAGDIIVGFCGETEEDYLATRALLEKVRFKNNFVFHYSPRPGTVAIDRFEDDVPRDVKKRRLNALLALGSEISAGVHKAYEGKIVDVFVERLSPKTAKRKGVELKWEKPIVQLSGRTGGDLI
;
A
#
# COMPACT_ATOMS: atom_id res chain seq x y z
N GLY A 1 25.97 -1.86 2.89
CA GLY A 1 24.91 -1.64 1.93
C GLY A 1 23.55 -1.57 2.60
N ALA A 2 22.50 -1.19 1.90
CA ALA A 2 21.14 -1.25 2.40
C ALA A 2 20.71 -2.72 2.52
N ILE A 3 20.05 -3.07 3.61
CA ILE A 3 19.53 -4.42 3.87
C ILE A 3 18.02 -4.51 3.70
N GLU A 4 17.31 -3.38 3.66
CA GLU A 4 15.91 -3.27 3.25
C GLU A 4 15.76 -2.11 2.27
N ILE A 5 14.99 -2.31 1.20
CA ILE A 5 14.65 -1.29 0.19
C ILE A 5 13.13 -1.27 0.01
N THR A 6 12.57 -0.06 -0.10
CA THR A 6 11.17 0.14 -0.48
C THR A 6 11.10 0.84 -1.83
N LEU A 7 10.49 0.21 -2.82
CA LEU A 7 10.19 0.83 -4.11
C LEU A 7 8.97 1.74 -3.97
N LEU A 8 9.12 2.97 -4.41
CA LEU A 8 8.10 4.01 -4.31
C LEU A 8 7.66 4.48 -5.69
N GLY A 9 6.38 4.70 -5.85
CA GLY A 9 5.80 5.29 -7.05
C GLY A 9 4.31 5.58 -6.81
N GLN A 10 3.67 6.33 -7.70
CA GLN A 10 2.22 6.55 -7.62
C GLN A 10 1.42 5.30 -8.01
N THR A 11 2.00 4.43 -8.87
CA THR A 11 1.42 3.17 -9.31
C THR A 11 2.58 2.24 -9.69
N VAL A 12 3.22 1.66 -8.69
CA VAL A 12 4.45 0.86 -8.89
C VAL A 12 4.25 -0.34 -9.80
N ASN A 13 3.08 -0.97 -9.74
CA ASN A 13 2.76 -2.13 -10.57
C ASN A 13 2.62 -1.81 -12.08
N HIS A 14 2.59 -0.52 -12.45
CA HIS A 14 2.66 -0.08 -13.86
C HIS A 14 4.10 0.09 -14.37
N TYR A 15 5.11 -0.23 -13.57
CA TYR A 15 6.50 -0.16 -14.03
C TYR A 15 6.71 -1.02 -15.27
N ARG A 16 7.30 -0.40 -16.29
CA ARG A 16 7.63 -1.03 -17.56
C ARG A 16 8.84 -0.33 -18.15
N TYR A 17 9.89 -1.06 -18.39
CA TYR A 17 11.11 -0.57 -19.04
C TYR A 17 11.30 -1.30 -20.36
N THR A 18 11.36 -0.55 -21.47
CA THR A 18 11.57 -1.08 -22.81
C THR A 18 13.03 -0.86 -23.19
N HIS A 19 13.78 -1.95 -23.38
CA HIS A 19 15.20 -1.89 -23.69
C HIS A 19 15.45 -1.32 -25.09
N GLY A 20 16.56 -0.59 -25.25
CA GLY A 20 17.00 -0.06 -26.54
C GLY A 20 16.22 1.16 -27.06
N VAL A 21 15.26 1.69 -26.31
CA VAL A 21 14.39 2.80 -26.76
C VAL A 21 14.91 4.17 -26.31
N ALA A 22 15.57 4.24 -25.18
CA ALA A 22 16.09 5.48 -24.61
C ALA A 22 17.61 5.37 -24.48
N LEU A 23 18.34 5.73 -25.52
CA LEU A 23 19.80 5.72 -25.55
C LEU A 23 20.33 7.16 -25.54
N ASN A 24 21.46 7.40 -24.85
CA ASN A 24 22.20 8.65 -24.96
C ASN A 24 23.08 8.65 -26.26
N ALA A 25 23.83 9.72 -26.46
CA ALA A 25 24.68 9.87 -27.64
C ALA A 25 25.77 8.79 -27.76
N GLU A 26 26.16 8.19 -26.64
CA GLU A 26 27.16 7.11 -26.56
C GLU A 26 26.53 5.71 -26.70
N GLY A 27 25.21 5.61 -26.92
CA GLY A 27 24.48 4.35 -27.04
C GLY A 27 24.22 3.63 -25.74
N VAL A 28 24.35 4.32 -24.60
CA VAL A 28 24.07 3.78 -23.26
C VAL A 28 22.61 4.05 -22.90
N GLU A 29 21.93 3.04 -22.37
CA GLU A 29 20.55 3.19 -21.90
C GLU A 29 20.46 4.21 -20.75
N VAL A 30 19.52 5.16 -20.90
CA VAL A 30 19.25 6.18 -19.89
C VAL A 30 17.93 5.89 -19.16
N PRO A 31 17.77 6.39 -17.91
CA PRO A 31 16.54 6.21 -17.17
C PRO A 31 15.32 6.71 -17.96
N GLN A 32 14.29 5.87 -18.03
CA GLN A 32 13.01 6.24 -18.62
C GLN A 32 12.10 6.82 -17.55
N ILE A 33 11.42 7.92 -17.85
CA ILE A 33 10.30 8.39 -17.03
C ILE A 33 9.18 7.36 -17.20
N GLY A 34 8.55 6.95 -16.10
CA GLY A 34 7.52 5.91 -16.12
C GLY A 34 6.51 6.07 -17.25
N PRO A 35 6.07 4.98 -17.87
CA PRO A 35 5.36 4.99 -19.16
C PRO A 35 3.97 5.65 -19.08
N GLY A 36 3.45 5.92 -17.88
CA GLY A 36 2.07 6.31 -17.68
C GLY A 36 1.06 5.19 -18.03
N LEU A 37 -0.20 5.38 -17.64
CA LEU A 37 -1.24 4.35 -17.79
C LEU A 37 -1.47 3.94 -19.26
N THR A 38 -1.43 4.91 -20.19
CA THR A 38 -1.67 4.66 -21.61
C THR A 38 -0.58 3.78 -22.23
N ALA A 39 0.69 4.05 -21.92
CA ALA A 39 1.81 3.25 -22.40
C ALA A 39 1.86 1.86 -21.74
N PHE A 40 1.49 1.77 -20.46
CA PHE A 40 1.36 0.51 -19.74
C PHE A 40 0.34 -0.45 -20.41
N LYS A 41 -0.79 0.08 -20.86
CA LYS A 41 -1.85 -0.71 -21.50
C LYS A 41 -1.58 -1.11 -22.95
N LYS A 42 -0.52 -0.58 -23.58
CA LYS A 42 -0.14 -1.03 -24.93
C LYS A 42 0.37 -2.47 -24.88
N PRO A 43 0.00 -3.33 -25.85
CA PRO A 43 0.60 -4.64 -25.99
C PRO A 43 2.12 -4.55 -26.07
N ILE A 44 2.79 -5.55 -25.54
CA ILE A 44 4.25 -5.71 -25.72
C ILE A 44 4.45 -6.28 -27.13
N ASP A 45 5.28 -5.60 -27.93
CA ASP A 45 5.76 -6.13 -29.20
C ASP A 45 6.67 -7.34 -28.91
N GLU A 46 6.44 -8.47 -29.57
CA GLU A 46 7.23 -9.70 -29.38
C GLU A 46 8.72 -9.51 -29.67
N HIS A 47 9.08 -8.50 -30.45
CA HIS A 47 10.46 -8.14 -30.78
C HIS A 47 11.09 -7.17 -29.77
N GLN A 48 10.34 -6.64 -28.82
CA GLN A 48 10.84 -5.71 -27.81
C GLN A 48 11.13 -6.43 -26.49
N GLN A 49 12.37 -6.29 -26.03
CA GLN A 49 12.73 -6.71 -24.68
C GLN A 49 12.15 -5.72 -23.66
N VAL A 50 11.24 -6.18 -22.82
CA VAL A 50 10.58 -5.36 -21.80
C VAL A 50 10.79 -5.98 -20.42
N THR A 51 11.20 -5.15 -19.48
CA THR A 51 11.22 -5.50 -18.05
C THR A 51 9.93 -4.98 -17.39
N THR A 52 9.05 -5.87 -16.99
CA THR A 52 7.83 -5.57 -16.24
C THR A 52 8.14 -5.39 -14.75
N PHE A 53 7.14 -4.97 -13.95
CA PHE A 53 7.32 -4.87 -12.50
C PHE A 53 7.64 -6.24 -11.86
N ALA A 54 6.96 -7.30 -12.27
CA ALA A 54 7.26 -8.66 -11.82
C ALA A 54 8.70 -9.07 -12.15
N ASN A 55 9.16 -8.80 -13.39
CA ASN A 55 10.54 -9.06 -13.80
C ASN A 55 11.54 -8.25 -12.96
N LEU A 56 11.24 -6.97 -12.67
CA LEU A 56 12.10 -6.12 -11.84
C LEU A 56 12.22 -6.67 -10.42
N LEU A 57 11.11 -7.04 -9.79
CA LEU A 57 11.11 -7.63 -8.45
C LEU A 57 11.95 -8.90 -8.39
N LYS A 58 11.72 -9.81 -9.35
CA LYS A 58 12.48 -11.06 -9.44
C LYS A 58 13.97 -10.79 -9.67
N LYS A 59 14.31 -9.89 -10.58
CA LYS A 59 15.69 -9.52 -10.88
C LYS A 59 16.41 -8.95 -9.65
N ILE A 60 15.78 -8.04 -8.90
CA ILE A 60 16.36 -7.52 -7.66
C ILE A 60 16.57 -8.66 -6.65
N HIS A 61 15.59 -9.54 -6.50
CA HIS A 61 15.70 -10.69 -5.62
C HIS A 61 16.89 -11.58 -6.00
N ASP A 62 17.06 -11.92 -7.28
CA ASP A 62 18.07 -12.87 -7.74
C ASP A 62 19.49 -12.27 -7.74
N GLU A 63 19.63 -11.01 -8.17
CA GLU A 63 20.93 -10.36 -8.39
C GLU A 63 21.49 -9.62 -7.17
N VAL A 64 20.65 -9.38 -6.14
CA VAL A 64 21.07 -8.66 -4.92
C VAL A 64 20.86 -9.55 -3.68
N PRO A 65 21.71 -10.59 -3.48
CA PRO A 65 21.51 -11.56 -2.40
C PRO A 65 21.65 -10.97 -0.99
N ASP A 66 22.41 -9.89 -0.83
CA ASP A 66 22.61 -9.21 0.45
C ASP A 66 21.41 -8.36 0.89
N LEU A 67 20.44 -8.13 -0.01
CA LEU A 67 19.20 -7.47 0.33
C LEU A 67 18.28 -8.46 1.06
N LEU A 68 18.01 -8.20 2.32
CA LEU A 68 17.17 -9.08 3.16
C LEU A 68 15.68 -8.84 2.96
N ARG A 69 15.27 -7.61 2.63
CA ARG A 69 13.86 -7.25 2.42
C ARG A 69 13.67 -6.28 1.28
N LEU A 70 12.74 -6.63 0.41
CA LEU A 70 12.26 -5.79 -0.67
C LEU A 70 10.77 -5.48 -0.44
N ARG A 71 10.43 -4.20 -0.38
CA ARG A 71 9.06 -3.70 -0.25
C ARG A 71 8.71 -2.83 -1.43
N PHE A 72 7.42 -2.68 -1.65
CA PHE A 72 6.88 -1.65 -2.53
C PHE A 72 5.53 -1.15 -2.00
N VAL A 73 5.17 0.07 -2.37
CA VAL A 73 3.91 0.69 -1.91
C VAL A 73 3.23 1.42 -3.06
N THR A 74 1.94 1.68 -2.87
CA THR A 74 1.06 2.38 -3.82
C THR A 74 0.82 1.60 -5.10
N SER A 75 0.06 0.52 -4.96
CA SER A 75 -0.35 -0.35 -6.07
C SER A 75 -1.76 0.00 -6.57
N TYR A 76 -2.01 -0.20 -7.86
CA TYR A 76 -3.33 -0.04 -8.46
C TYR A 76 -4.02 -1.41 -8.57
N PRO A 77 -5.24 -1.59 -8.04
CA PRO A 77 -5.81 -2.93 -7.82
C PRO A 77 -6.12 -3.69 -9.12
N ILE A 78 -6.61 -3.00 -10.17
CA ILE A 78 -7.10 -3.66 -11.38
C ILE A 78 -5.96 -4.18 -12.25
N ASP A 79 -4.88 -3.42 -12.35
CA ASP A 79 -3.75 -3.75 -13.21
C ASP A 79 -2.66 -4.51 -12.41
N PHE A 80 -3.02 -5.14 -11.30
CA PHE A 80 -2.11 -5.94 -10.49
C PHE A 80 -2.21 -7.41 -10.92
N GLY A 81 -1.26 -7.84 -11.75
CA GLY A 81 -1.25 -9.16 -12.36
C GLY A 81 -0.88 -10.28 -11.38
N ASP A 82 -1.28 -11.51 -11.70
CA ASP A 82 -0.93 -12.70 -10.95
C ASP A 82 0.56 -13.04 -11.05
N ASP A 83 1.26 -12.52 -12.08
CA ASP A 83 2.69 -12.59 -12.23
C ASP A 83 3.43 -11.89 -11.07
N ILE A 84 2.95 -10.71 -10.65
CA ILE A 84 3.50 -9.98 -9.50
C ILE A 84 3.23 -10.76 -8.21
N LEU A 85 1.99 -11.24 -8.01
CA LEU A 85 1.62 -12.03 -6.83
C LEU A 85 2.43 -13.32 -6.74
N SER A 86 2.65 -14.00 -7.87
CA SER A 86 3.47 -15.22 -7.94
C SER A 86 4.92 -14.96 -7.58
N VAL A 87 5.51 -13.88 -8.08
CA VAL A 87 6.88 -13.46 -7.72
C VAL A 87 6.98 -13.13 -6.23
N MET A 88 5.97 -12.48 -5.64
CA MET A 88 5.95 -12.22 -4.20
C MET A 88 5.91 -13.52 -3.39
N ARG A 89 5.09 -14.50 -3.80
CA ARG A 89 5.00 -15.81 -3.13
C ARG A 89 6.30 -16.59 -3.21
N ASP A 90 6.93 -16.60 -4.40
CA ASP A 90 8.06 -17.46 -4.71
C ASP A 90 9.42 -16.86 -4.31
N CYS A 91 9.48 -15.56 -4.04
CA CYS A 91 10.68 -14.82 -3.68
C CYS A 91 10.65 -14.38 -2.20
N PRO A 92 11.18 -15.16 -1.24
CA PRO A 92 10.98 -14.96 0.20
C PRO A 92 11.53 -13.65 0.76
N ARG A 93 12.40 -12.93 0.04
CA ARG A 93 12.88 -11.61 0.46
C ARG A 93 11.95 -10.47 0.04
N ILE A 94 10.94 -10.75 -0.80
CA ILE A 94 9.87 -9.79 -1.08
C ILE A 94 8.84 -9.90 0.05
N CYS A 95 8.55 -8.78 0.69
CA CYS A 95 7.66 -8.75 1.83
C CYS A 95 6.20 -9.01 1.45
N ASN A 96 5.50 -9.86 2.21
CA ASN A 96 4.08 -10.18 2.03
C ASN A 96 3.19 -9.03 2.52
N TYR A 97 3.40 -7.84 1.99
CA TYR A 97 2.68 -6.63 2.33
C TYR A 97 2.26 -5.90 1.07
N LEU A 98 0.97 -5.66 0.93
CA LEU A 98 0.38 -4.95 -0.20
C LEU A 98 -0.32 -3.67 0.27
N HIS A 99 0.20 -2.52 -0.15
CA HIS A 99 -0.49 -1.26 -0.01
C HIS A 99 -1.30 -0.98 -1.27
N VAL A 100 -2.61 -1.14 -1.17
CA VAL A 100 -3.58 -1.02 -2.28
C VAL A 100 -4.70 -0.08 -1.86
N PRO A 101 -4.62 1.21 -2.18
CA PRO A 101 -5.63 2.20 -1.83
C PRO A 101 -7.00 1.87 -2.40
N ALA A 102 -8.00 1.66 -1.53
CA ALA A 102 -9.38 1.40 -1.93
C ALA A 102 -10.17 2.68 -2.21
N GLN A 103 -9.82 3.77 -1.54
CA GLN A 103 -10.40 5.11 -1.59
C GLN A 103 -11.82 5.21 -1.04
N SER A 104 -12.76 4.37 -1.47
CA SER A 104 -14.15 4.32 -1.01
C SER A 104 -14.75 2.93 -1.20
N GLY A 105 -15.75 2.59 -0.40
CA GLY A 105 -16.58 1.39 -0.57
C GLY A 105 -17.83 1.64 -1.41
N SER A 106 -17.99 2.80 -2.02
CA SER A 106 -19.12 3.15 -2.90
C SER A 106 -18.66 3.30 -4.34
N ASN A 107 -19.31 2.57 -5.26
CA ASN A 107 -19.06 2.71 -6.70
C ASN A 107 -19.39 4.11 -7.22
N VAL A 108 -20.37 4.80 -6.59
CA VAL A 108 -20.71 6.19 -6.93
C VAL A 108 -19.54 7.11 -6.59
N MET A 109 -18.97 6.95 -5.41
CA MET A 109 -17.81 7.75 -4.98
C MET A 109 -16.57 7.41 -5.78
N LEU A 110 -16.27 6.13 -6.05
CA LEU A 110 -15.16 5.72 -6.89
C LEU A 110 -15.24 6.36 -8.28
N LYS A 111 -16.41 6.36 -8.90
CA LYS A 111 -16.62 7.02 -10.20
C LYS A 111 -16.40 8.54 -10.12
N LYS A 112 -16.91 9.21 -9.08
CA LYS A 112 -16.69 10.65 -8.87
C LYS A 112 -15.21 10.98 -8.63
N MET A 113 -14.48 10.10 -7.92
CA MET A 113 -13.03 10.22 -7.70
C MET A 113 -12.20 9.81 -8.93
N ASN A 114 -12.84 9.51 -10.06
CA ASN A 114 -12.20 9.04 -11.30
C ASN A 114 -11.34 7.79 -11.08
N ARG A 115 -11.84 6.85 -10.28
CA ARG A 115 -11.21 5.52 -10.11
C ARG A 115 -11.76 4.59 -11.19
N GLY A 116 -10.86 3.88 -11.87
CA GLY A 116 -11.20 3.00 -13.00
C GLY A 116 -11.60 1.59 -12.57
N TYR A 117 -12.08 1.41 -11.33
CA TYR A 117 -12.50 0.12 -10.78
C TYR A 117 -13.76 0.26 -9.92
N THR A 118 -14.43 -0.86 -9.73
CA THR A 118 -15.56 -1.02 -8.82
C THR A 118 -15.14 -1.67 -7.50
N VAL A 119 -15.99 -1.61 -6.50
CA VAL A 119 -15.79 -2.28 -5.21
C VAL A 119 -15.69 -3.79 -5.39
N GLU A 120 -16.49 -4.36 -6.28
CA GLU A 120 -16.51 -5.79 -6.59
C GLU A 120 -15.18 -6.25 -7.20
N GLU A 121 -14.64 -5.49 -8.15
CA GLU A 121 -13.33 -5.75 -8.75
C GLU A 121 -12.21 -5.63 -7.72
N TYR A 122 -12.27 -4.61 -6.85
CA TYR A 122 -11.33 -4.46 -5.76
C TYR A 122 -11.35 -5.68 -4.81
N LEU A 123 -12.54 -6.12 -4.39
CA LEU A 123 -12.70 -7.29 -3.53
C LEU A 123 -12.21 -8.57 -4.20
N ALA A 124 -12.51 -8.76 -5.49
CA ALA A 124 -12.03 -9.90 -6.27
C ALA A 124 -10.49 -9.93 -6.32
N PHE A 125 -9.85 -8.76 -6.46
CA PHE A 125 -8.39 -8.65 -6.36
C PHE A 125 -7.87 -9.06 -4.98
N ILE A 126 -8.48 -8.58 -3.89
CA ILE A 126 -8.06 -8.94 -2.52
C ILE A 126 -8.19 -10.43 -2.27
N ASP A 127 -9.31 -11.05 -2.71
CA ASP A 127 -9.53 -12.49 -2.56
C ASP A 127 -8.49 -13.29 -3.36
N ARG A 128 -8.17 -12.86 -4.58
CA ARG A 128 -7.13 -13.47 -5.42
C ARG A 128 -5.73 -13.34 -4.78
N ALA A 129 -5.40 -12.16 -4.26
CA ALA A 129 -4.13 -11.94 -3.58
C ALA A 129 -3.97 -12.87 -2.37
N ARG A 130 -5.00 -13.04 -1.56
CA ARG A 130 -5.02 -13.96 -0.41
C ARG A 130 -5.00 -15.43 -0.80
N ALA A 131 -5.61 -15.79 -1.93
CA ALA A 131 -5.54 -17.16 -2.45
C ALA A 131 -4.12 -17.54 -2.91
N ILE A 132 -3.38 -16.59 -3.50
CA ILE A 132 -2.01 -16.82 -3.98
C ILE A 132 -0.99 -16.69 -2.85
N ILE A 133 -1.19 -15.73 -1.93
CA ILE A 133 -0.30 -15.44 -0.79
C ILE A 133 -1.16 -15.47 0.48
N PRO A 134 -1.34 -16.61 1.15
CA PRO A 134 -2.28 -16.76 2.27
C PRO A 134 -2.00 -15.86 3.48
N ASP A 135 -0.74 -15.48 3.68
CA ASP A 135 -0.26 -14.61 4.76
C ASP A 135 -0.04 -13.15 4.33
N VAL A 136 -0.60 -12.75 3.16
CA VAL A 136 -0.48 -11.36 2.69
C VAL A 136 -1.20 -10.39 3.62
N GLU A 137 -0.50 -9.37 4.04
CA GLU A 137 -1.03 -8.26 4.81
C GLU A 137 -1.44 -7.11 3.90
N ILE A 138 -2.70 -6.68 4.01
CA ILE A 138 -3.27 -5.64 3.17
C ILE A 138 -3.33 -4.32 3.93
N ALA A 139 -2.81 -3.28 3.31
CA ALA A 139 -2.99 -1.89 3.76
C ALA A 139 -3.72 -1.09 2.68
N GLY A 140 -4.42 -0.04 3.09
CA GLY A 140 -5.16 0.79 2.15
C GLY A 140 -5.39 2.21 2.64
N ASP A 141 -5.82 3.06 1.72
CA ASP A 141 -6.23 4.43 1.98
C ASP A 141 -7.73 4.57 1.72
N ILE A 142 -8.39 5.34 2.56
CA ILE A 142 -9.81 5.70 2.46
C ILE A 142 -9.95 7.22 2.57
N ILE A 143 -10.81 7.77 1.73
CA ILE A 143 -11.21 9.19 1.78
C ILE A 143 -12.70 9.23 2.12
N VAL A 144 -13.08 9.89 3.21
CA VAL A 144 -14.47 10.16 3.58
C VAL A 144 -14.84 11.62 3.36
N GLY A 145 -16.13 11.88 3.18
CA GLY A 145 -16.64 13.23 2.98
C GLY A 145 -16.20 13.85 1.65
N PHE A 146 -16.01 13.04 0.63
CA PHE A 146 -15.85 13.55 -0.74
C PHE A 146 -17.16 14.20 -1.20
N CYS A 147 -17.09 15.12 -2.13
CA CYS A 147 -18.22 15.89 -2.62
C CYS A 147 -19.43 15.01 -2.98
N GLY A 148 -20.56 15.27 -2.36
CA GLY A 148 -21.80 14.52 -2.53
C GLY A 148 -21.82 13.12 -1.93
N GLU A 149 -20.95 12.81 -0.97
CA GLU A 149 -20.99 11.53 -0.26
C GLU A 149 -22.19 11.46 0.66
N THR A 150 -23.09 10.52 0.40
CA THR A 150 -24.28 10.27 1.24
C THR A 150 -23.93 9.43 2.48
N GLU A 151 -24.89 9.19 3.36
CA GLU A 151 -24.69 8.27 4.49
C GLU A 151 -24.60 6.82 4.02
N GLU A 152 -25.33 6.45 2.96
CA GLU A 152 -25.25 5.13 2.33
C GLU A 152 -23.87 4.87 1.73
N ASP A 153 -23.26 5.86 1.07
CA ASP A 153 -21.91 5.75 0.53
C ASP A 153 -20.86 5.54 1.65
N TYR A 154 -21.04 6.27 2.75
CA TYR A 154 -20.20 6.10 3.94
C TYR A 154 -20.37 4.71 4.58
N LEU A 155 -21.60 4.23 4.74
CA LEU A 155 -21.88 2.89 5.29
C LEU A 155 -21.32 1.79 4.39
N ALA A 156 -21.39 1.94 3.07
CA ALA A 156 -20.75 1.03 2.12
C ALA A 156 -19.21 1.01 2.31
N THR A 157 -18.60 2.17 2.55
CA THR A 157 -17.17 2.26 2.87
C THR A 157 -16.82 1.57 4.18
N ARG A 158 -17.66 1.73 5.21
CA ARG A 158 -17.52 1.00 6.47
C ARG A 158 -17.58 -0.51 6.28
N ALA A 159 -18.57 -1.00 5.51
CA ALA A 159 -18.72 -2.42 5.20
C ALA A 159 -17.50 -2.97 4.43
N LEU A 160 -16.90 -2.18 3.54
CA LEU A 160 -15.65 -2.54 2.88
C LEU A 160 -14.52 -2.78 3.88
N LEU A 161 -14.33 -1.92 4.87
CA LEU A 161 -13.31 -2.10 5.91
C LEU A 161 -13.52 -3.40 6.70
N GLU A 162 -14.77 -3.66 7.10
CA GLU A 162 -15.15 -4.88 7.84
C GLU A 162 -14.89 -6.15 7.02
N LYS A 163 -15.12 -6.09 5.71
CA LYS A 163 -14.92 -7.23 4.80
C LYS A 163 -13.44 -7.46 4.46
N VAL A 164 -12.72 -6.40 4.09
CA VAL A 164 -11.29 -6.50 3.70
C VAL A 164 -10.41 -6.78 4.91
N ARG A 165 -10.75 -6.26 6.09
CA ARG A 165 -9.96 -6.39 7.31
C ARG A 165 -8.51 -5.96 7.10
N PHE A 166 -8.35 -4.69 6.73
CA PHE A 166 -7.03 -4.11 6.55
C PHE A 166 -6.20 -4.22 7.82
N LYS A 167 -4.95 -4.64 7.66
CA LYS A 167 -3.98 -4.57 8.74
C LYS A 167 -3.71 -3.13 9.15
N ASN A 168 -3.41 -2.29 8.16
CA ASN A 168 -3.25 -0.84 8.31
C ASN A 168 -4.22 -0.14 7.36
N ASN A 169 -4.98 0.83 7.86
CA ASN A 169 -5.85 1.63 7.03
C ASN A 169 -5.66 3.11 7.36
N PHE A 170 -5.26 3.87 6.35
CA PHE A 170 -5.09 5.31 6.47
C PHE A 170 -6.38 5.99 6.02
N VAL A 171 -7.07 6.62 6.97
CA VAL A 171 -8.33 7.31 6.70
C VAL A 171 -8.11 8.81 6.69
N PHE A 172 -8.57 9.45 5.62
CA PHE A 172 -8.50 10.89 5.44
C PHE A 172 -9.90 11.45 5.22
N HIS A 173 -10.17 12.66 5.67
CA HIS A 173 -11.32 13.40 5.18
C HIS A 173 -10.94 14.19 3.92
N TYR A 174 -11.89 14.32 3.00
CA TYR A 174 -11.69 15.15 1.82
C TYR A 174 -11.39 16.61 2.20
N SER A 175 -10.40 17.15 1.55
CA SER A 175 -10.04 18.57 1.62
C SER A 175 -9.77 19.06 0.21
N PRO A 176 -10.48 20.10 -0.25
CA PRO A 176 -10.26 20.69 -1.56
C PRO A 176 -8.81 21.16 -1.73
N ARG A 177 -8.20 20.85 -2.87
CA ARG A 177 -6.83 21.27 -3.19
C ARG A 177 -6.83 22.05 -4.50
N PRO A 178 -6.32 23.30 -4.52
CA PRO A 178 -6.19 24.08 -5.75
C PRO A 178 -5.44 23.30 -6.84
N GLY A 179 -5.90 23.43 -8.07
CA GLY A 179 -5.32 22.74 -9.24
C GLY A 179 -5.77 21.28 -9.40
N THR A 180 -6.74 20.79 -8.63
CA THR A 180 -7.35 19.48 -8.84
C THR A 180 -8.67 19.60 -9.58
N VAL A 181 -8.94 18.64 -10.48
CA VAL A 181 -10.21 18.59 -11.24
C VAL A 181 -11.44 18.52 -10.31
N ALA A 182 -11.27 17.99 -9.11
CA ALA A 182 -12.37 17.86 -8.15
C ALA A 182 -12.88 19.21 -7.67
N ILE A 183 -12.00 20.20 -7.42
CA ILE A 183 -12.41 21.53 -6.96
C ILE A 183 -13.15 22.31 -8.06
N ASP A 184 -12.82 22.02 -9.33
CA ASP A 184 -13.45 22.71 -10.48
C ASP A 184 -14.81 22.12 -10.85
N ARG A 185 -15.04 20.83 -10.51
CA ARG A 185 -16.23 20.08 -10.94
C ARG A 185 -17.26 19.85 -9.86
N PHE A 186 -16.86 19.88 -8.60
CA PHE A 186 -17.72 19.50 -7.49
C PHE A 186 -17.68 20.55 -6.39
N GLU A 187 -18.84 20.86 -5.83
CA GLU A 187 -18.97 21.64 -4.62
C GLU A 187 -18.64 20.77 -3.40
N ASP A 188 -17.90 21.32 -2.44
CA ASP A 188 -17.62 20.65 -1.15
C ASP A 188 -18.82 20.79 -0.21
N ASP A 189 -19.85 19.99 -0.47
CA ASP A 189 -21.17 20.03 0.13
C ASP A 189 -21.34 19.19 1.41
N VAL A 190 -20.33 18.38 1.77
CA VAL A 190 -20.38 17.58 3.01
C VAL A 190 -19.93 18.43 4.20
N PRO A 191 -20.77 18.65 5.22
CA PRO A 191 -20.41 19.47 6.38
C PRO A 191 -19.17 18.94 7.13
N ARG A 192 -18.38 19.87 7.65
CA ARG A 192 -17.10 19.54 8.31
C ARG A 192 -17.25 18.62 9.52
N ASP A 193 -18.31 18.79 10.30
CA ASP A 193 -18.65 17.94 11.45
C ASP A 193 -19.00 16.52 11.02
N VAL A 194 -19.73 16.36 9.91
CA VAL A 194 -20.04 15.06 9.29
C VAL A 194 -18.73 14.37 8.82
N LYS A 195 -17.85 15.08 8.12
CA LYS A 195 -16.54 14.57 7.72
C LYS A 195 -15.74 14.07 8.94
N LYS A 196 -15.69 14.88 10.00
CA LYS A 196 -14.97 14.54 11.23
C LYS A 196 -15.57 13.34 11.93
N ARG A 197 -16.90 13.25 12.02
CA ARG A 197 -17.62 12.11 12.59
C ARG A 197 -17.29 10.82 11.84
N ARG A 198 -17.41 10.84 10.49
CA ARG A 198 -17.10 9.69 9.61
C ARG A 198 -15.64 9.25 9.73
N LEU A 199 -14.72 10.21 9.68
CA LEU A 199 -13.29 9.96 9.87
C LEU A 199 -13.02 9.23 11.20
N ASN A 200 -13.48 9.78 12.32
CA ASN A 200 -13.23 9.23 13.65
C ASN A 200 -13.84 7.82 13.80
N ALA A 201 -15.02 7.60 13.25
CA ALA A 201 -15.67 6.28 13.29
C ALA A 201 -14.91 5.24 12.51
N LEU A 202 -14.38 5.56 11.30
CA LEU A 202 -13.55 4.62 10.53
C LEU A 202 -12.17 4.42 11.16
N LEU A 203 -11.56 5.43 11.78
CA LEU A 203 -10.31 5.26 12.52
C LEU A 203 -10.48 4.32 13.72
N ALA A 204 -11.59 4.43 14.46
CA ALA A 204 -11.91 3.52 15.56
C ALA A 204 -12.11 2.09 15.06
N LEU A 205 -12.92 1.90 14.01
CA LEU A 205 -13.12 0.60 13.36
C LEU A 205 -11.81 0.00 12.84
N GLY A 206 -10.99 0.81 12.16
CA GLY A 206 -9.69 0.38 11.65
C GLY A 206 -8.74 -0.08 12.77
N SER A 207 -8.76 0.63 13.91
CA SER A 207 -7.96 0.23 15.08
C SER A 207 -8.44 -1.10 15.68
N GLU A 208 -9.74 -1.32 15.76
CA GLU A 208 -10.33 -2.58 16.22
C GLU A 208 -9.98 -3.74 15.30
N ILE A 209 -10.13 -3.55 14.00
CA ILE A 209 -9.77 -4.56 12.98
C ILE A 209 -8.28 -4.88 13.07
N SER A 210 -7.41 -3.86 13.11
CA SER A 210 -5.96 -4.02 13.21
C SER A 210 -5.56 -4.78 14.47
N ALA A 211 -6.17 -4.47 15.63
CA ALA A 211 -5.94 -5.22 16.86
C ALA A 211 -6.32 -6.70 16.72
N GLY A 212 -7.44 -6.99 16.05
CA GLY A 212 -7.87 -8.37 15.75
C GLY A 212 -6.89 -9.11 14.82
N VAL A 213 -6.34 -8.42 13.81
CA VAL A 213 -5.31 -8.98 12.92
C VAL A 213 -4.02 -9.26 13.70
N HIS A 214 -3.59 -8.33 14.55
CA HIS A 214 -2.39 -8.50 15.39
C HIS A 214 -2.54 -9.66 16.39
N LYS A 215 -3.73 -9.86 16.93
CA LYS A 215 -3.99 -10.99 17.85
C LYS A 215 -3.72 -12.35 17.22
N ALA A 216 -3.87 -12.48 15.91
CA ALA A 216 -3.56 -13.72 15.19
C ALA A 216 -2.06 -14.08 15.19
N TYR A 217 -1.19 -13.17 15.63
CA TYR A 217 0.25 -13.41 15.79
C TYR A 217 0.63 -13.88 17.19
N GLU A 218 -0.26 -13.85 18.16
CA GLU A 218 -0.01 -14.37 19.52
C GLU A 218 0.42 -15.84 19.46
N GLY A 219 1.53 -16.16 20.11
CA GLY A 219 2.11 -17.52 20.14
C GLY A 219 2.88 -17.91 18.88
N LYS A 220 3.00 -17.05 17.87
CA LYS A 220 3.80 -17.30 16.66
C LYS A 220 5.21 -16.75 16.81
N ILE A 221 6.17 -17.46 16.22
CA ILE A 221 7.52 -16.94 16.01
C ILE A 221 7.54 -16.19 14.69
N VAL A 222 8.03 -14.95 14.71
CA VAL A 222 8.12 -14.09 13.53
C VAL A 222 9.50 -13.44 13.44
N ASP A 223 9.98 -13.24 12.20
CA ASP A 223 11.22 -12.52 11.96
C ASP A 223 10.97 -11.02 12.01
N VAL A 224 11.75 -10.32 12.85
CA VAL A 224 11.66 -8.88 13.02
C VAL A 224 12.95 -8.21 12.57
N PHE A 225 12.83 -7.28 11.63
CA PHE A 225 13.93 -6.37 11.30
C PHE A 225 13.96 -5.22 12.32
N VAL A 226 14.97 -5.20 13.17
CA VAL A 226 15.13 -4.17 14.20
C VAL A 226 15.70 -2.91 13.58
N GLU A 227 14.95 -1.81 13.67
CA GLU A 227 15.28 -0.54 13.01
C GLU A 227 15.88 0.49 13.98
N ARG A 228 15.39 0.53 15.21
CA ARG A 228 15.74 1.60 16.16
C ARG A 228 15.39 1.26 17.60
N LEU A 229 15.84 2.12 18.51
CA LEU A 229 15.32 2.15 19.87
C LEU A 229 13.84 2.57 19.88
N SER A 230 13.04 1.89 20.68
CA SER A 230 11.63 2.26 20.83
C SER A 230 11.49 3.70 21.33
N PRO A 231 10.57 4.51 20.74
CA PRO A 231 10.26 5.84 21.26
C PRO A 231 9.79 5.85 22.72
N LYS A 232 9.26 4.72 23.21
CA LYS A 232 8.89 4.56 24.63
C LYS A 232 10.11 4.54 25.53
N THR A 233 11.22 3.94 25.09
CA THR A 233 12.52 3.97 25.83
C THR A 233 13.09 5.38 25.85
N ALA A 234 13.05 6.10 24.74
CA ALA A 234 13.55 7.46 24.64
C ALA A 234 12.75 8.49 25.47
N LYS A 235 11.47 8.20 25.77
CA LYS A 235 10.57 9.07 26.56
C LYS A 235 10.55 8.78 28.05
N ARG A 236 11.22 7.74 28.54
CA ARG A 236 11.36 7.48 29.98
C ARG A 236 12.25 8.55 30.64
N LYS A 237 11.68 9.71 30.91
CA LYS A 237 12.18 10.68 31.89
C LYS A 237 11.61 10.28 33.26
N GLY A 238 12.18 9.29 33.90
CA GLY A 238 11.85 8.86 35.23
C GLY A 238 13.10 8.77 36.08
N VAL A 239 12.98 8.88 37.39
CA VAL A 239 14.07 8.62 38.34
C VAL A 239 14.53 7.18 38.11
N GLU A 240 15.77 7.01 37.61
CA GLU A 240 16.42 5.71 37.55
C GLU A 240 16.65 5.21 38.98
N LEU A 241 15.96 4.17 39.36
CA LEU A 241 16.21 3.49 40.60
C LEU A 241 17.49 2.63 40.42
N LYS A 242 18.48 2.78 41.29
CA LYS A 242 19.80 2.15 41.19
C LYS A 242 19.81 0.62 41.04
N TRP A 243 18.69 -0.06 41.30
CA TRP A 243 18.54 -1.52 41.15
C TRP A 243 17.76 -1.96 39.88
N GLU A 244 17.18 -1.03 39.11
CA GLU A 244 16.54 -1.37 37.85
C GLU A 244 17.60 -1.51 36.76
N LYS A 245 17.69 -2.70 36.17
CA LYS A 245 18.44 -2.86 34.92
C LYS A 245 17.78 -2.02 33.83
N PRO A 246 18.55 -1.21 33.07
CA PRO A 246 17.99 -0.43 31.99
C PRO A 246 17.35 -1.39 30.98
N ILE A 247 16.01 -1.37 30.87
CA ILE A 247 15.29 -2.13 29.84
C ILE A 247 15.40 -1.34 28.55
N VAL A 248 16.21 -1.82 27.64
CA VAL A 248 16.30 -1.30 26.27
C VAL A 248 15.20 -1.97 25.44
N GLN A 249 14.19 -1.20 25.09
CA GLN A 249 13.14 -1.66 24.17
C GLN A 249 13.52 -1.28 22.74
N LEU A 250 13.55 -2.27 21.85
CA LEU A 250 13.79 -2.08 20.41
C LEU A 250 12.47 -1.98 19.67
N SER A 251 12.48 -1.33 18.52
CA SER A 251 11.38 -1.25 17.58
C SER A 251 11.85 -1.74 16.22
N GLY A 252 11.03 -2.57 15.59
CA GLY A 252 11.32 -3.13 14.29
C GLY A 252 10.03 -3.59 13.60
N ARG A 253 10.14 -4.07 12.36
CA ARG A 253 8.99 -4.52 11.57
C ARG A 253 9.17 -5.95 11.09
N THR A 254 8.07 -6.69 11.02
CA THR A 254 8.00 -7.98 10.33
C THR A 254 7.93 -7.81 8.81
N GLY A 255 7.95 -8.90 8.05
CA GLY A 255 7.66 -8.91 6.61
C GLY A 255 6.31 -8.28 6.27
N GLY A 256 5.26 -8.59 7.04
CA GLY A 256 3.93 -8.00 6.93
C GLY A 256 3.77 -6.60 7.54
N ASP A 257 4.86 -5.90 7.89
CA ASP A 257 4.84 -4.55 8.47
C ASP A 257 4.21 -4.46 9.87
N LEU A 258 4.23 -5.53 10.65
CA LEU A 258 3.87 -5.54 12.08
C LEU A 258 5.01 -4.89 12.89
N ILE A 259 4.67 -3.92 13.75
CA ILE A 259 5.63 -3.18 14.59
C ILE A 259 5.59 -3.69 16.02
#